data_e316053593e74587d6d5380d4c2e3e53
#
_entry.id   e316053593e74587d6d5380d4c2e3e53
#
_cell.length_a   1.000
_cell.length_b   1.000
_cell.length_c   1.000
_cell.angle_alpha   90.00
_cell.angle_beta   90.00
_cell.angle_gamma   90.00
#
_symmetry.space_group_name_H-M   'P 1'
#
loop_
_entity.id
_entity.type
_entity.pdbx_description
1 polymer ?
#
loop_
_entity_poly.entity_id
_entity_poly.type
_entity_poly.pdbx_seq_one_letter_code
_entity_poly.pdbx_strand_id
1 'polypeptide(L)'
;MTEEQIEERYIATLSIPRKTMKEELSPRQDLTFNQFQALLTFRNVHNKETFEQNYNLRNNDDKFNYIAFLVSDQNDTSIKVVRFNGVTKAEFLSRKEFDNGCIFKQMEDALEYSLNVLNIIQTNIVGKERVDTPYFNAEAFREAWFNAVCHNLWVEKVPPAIYGFDDRVEIISYGLLKDGMTKEEFFMGISNPVNEEFAKIFMQLHYMEQSGKGVPTVVAKYGKEVYHFGTSFIQCILPYNIIDKQKQERLLGKANSTINSTINSTI
;
A
#
# COMPACT_ATOMS: atom_id res chain seq x y z
N MET A 1 30.46 10.87 -23.64
CA MET A 1 30.16 9.46 -23.31
C MET A 1 29.50 8.89 -24.54
N THR A 2 30.08 7.86 -25.13
CA THR A 2 29.53 7.19 -26.33
C THR A 2 28.32 6.33 -25.96
N GLU A 3 27.45 5.98 -26.94
CA GLU A 3 26.32 5.06 -26.71
C GLU A 3 26.80 3.73 -26.13
N GLU A 4 27.92 3.20 -26.62
CA GLU A 4 28.56 1.98 -26.14
C GLU A 4 28.97 2.08 -24.66
N GLN A 5 29.52 3.23 -24.20
CA GLN A 5 29.86 3.48 -22.80
C GLN A 5 28.62 3.63 -21.91
N ILE A 6 27.49 4.09 -22.46
CA ILE A 6 26.22 4.16 -21.76
C ILE A 6 25.65 2.75 -21.58
N GLU A 7 25.72 1.95 -22.63
CA GLU A 7 25.22 0.56 -22.65
C GLU A 7 26.06 -0.34 -21.71
N GLU A 8 27.39 -0.24 -21.74
CA GLU A 8 28.29 -0.94 -20.80
C GLU A 8 28.03 -0.55 -19.34
N ARG A 9 27.81 0.75 -19.05
CA ARG A 9 27.43 1.21 -17.71
C ARG A 9 26.07 0.71 -17.29
N TYR A 10 25.11 0.68 -18.21
CA TYR A 10 23.77 0.17 -17.96
C TYR A 10 23.80 -1.33 -17.66
N ILE A 11 24.51 -2.11 -18.47
CA ILE A 11 24.73 -3.55 -18.25
C ILE A 11 25.48 -3.81 -16.94
N ALA A 12 26.52 -3.03 -16.63
CA ALA A 12 27.25 -3.15 -15.37
C ALA A 12 26.38 -2.82 -14.16
N THR A 13 25.47 -1.85 -14.28
CA THR A 13 24.52 -1.51 -13.21
C THR A 13 23.45 -2.58 -13.02
N LEU A 14 23.02 -3.23 -14.10
CA LEU A 14 22.09 -4.37 -14.06
C LEU A 14 22.72 -5.65 -13.53
N SER A 15 24.05 -5.81 -13.67
CA SER A 15 24.78 -7.02 -13.25
C SER A 15 25.26 -6.97 -11.78
N ILE A 16 25.08 -5.86 -11.07
CA ILE A 16 25.34 -5.81 -9.62
C ILE A 16 24.19 -6.58 -8.92
N PRO A 17 24.46 -7.73 -8.29
CA PRO A 17 23.45 -8.44 -7.55
C PRO A 17 22.87 -7.51 -6.46
N ARG A 18 21.59 -7.19 -6.54
CA ARG A 18 20.93 -6.44 -5.47
C ARG A 18 20.96 -7.31 -4.22
N LYS A 19 21.53 -6.80 -3.12
CA LYS A 19 21.44 -7.47 -1.83
C LYS A 19 19.98 -7.69 -1.47
N THR A 20 19.69 -8.89 -1.03
CA THR A 20 18.36 -9.21 -0.48
C THR A 20 18.31 -8.76 0.98
N MET A 21 17.09 -8.59 1.52
CA MET A 21 16.93 -8.29 2.95
C MET A 21 17.53 -9.36 3.87
N LYS A 22 17.61 -10.61 3.39
CA LYS A 22 18.24 -11.72 4.12
C LYS A 22 19.76 -11.58 4.20
N GLU A 23 20.38 -11.01 3.16
CA GLU A 23 21.83 -10.80 3.08
C GLU A 23 22.25 -9.47 3.71
N GLU A 24 21.38 -8.47 3.73
CA GLU A 24 21.64 -7.18 4.34
C GLU A 24 21.67 -7.34 5.87
N LEU A 25 22.76 -6.86 6.47
CA LEU A 25 22.96 -6.95 7.93
C LEU A 25 22.03 -5.98 8.65
N SER A 26 21.44 -6.41 9.75
CA SER A 26 20.75 -5.52 10.67
C SER A 26 21.71 -4.43 11.19
N PRO A 27 21.27 -3.16 11.29
CA PRO A 27 22.09 -2.08 11.83
C PRO A 27 22.47 -2.29 13.30
N ARG A 28 21.76 -3.20 14.00
CA ARG A 28 22.07 -3.58 15.39
C ARG A 28 21.79 -5.07 15.61
N GLN A 29 22.44 -5.63 16.61
CA GLN A 29 22.38 -7.08 16.91
C GLN A 29 21.71 -7.41 18.25
N ASP A 30 21.32 -6.42 19.02
CA ASP A 30 20.63 -6.52 20.32
C ASP A 30 19.11 -6.44 20.14
N LEU A 31 18.55 -7.26 19.24
CA LEU A 31 17.14 -7.22 18.86
C LEU A 31 16.28 -8.04 19.83
N THR A 32 15.06 -7.53 20.09
CA THR A 32 13.97 -8.24 20.76
C THR A 32 12.72 -8.21 19.88
N PHE A 33 11.78 -9.13 20.05
CA PHE A 33 10.68 -9.36 19.14
C PHE A 33 9.32 -9.47 19.84
N ASN A 34 9.14 -8.76 20.96
CA ASN A 34 7.93 -8.88 21.78
C ASN A 34 6.66 -8.50 20.99
N GLN A 35 6.70 -7.41 20.24
CA GLN A 35 5.57 -6.96 19.43
C GLN A 35 5.25 -7.97 18.32
N PHE A 36 6.26 -8.48 17.64
CA PHE A 36 6.05 -9.45 16.56
C PHE A 36 5.52 -10.79 17.13
N GLN A 37 6.04 -11.27 18.22
CA GLN A 37 5.55 -12.48 18.89
C GLN A 37 4.10 -12.30 19.39
N ALA A 38 3.76 -11.14 19.92
CA ALA A 38 2.38 -10.82 20.32
C ALA A 38 1.43 -10.84 19.11
N LEU A 39 1.85 -10.28 17.98
CA LEU A 39 1.10 -10.32 16.73
C LEU A 39 0.89 -11.73 16.21
N LEU A 40 1.94 -12.56 16.19
CA LEU A 40 1.86 -13.98 15.81
C LEU A 40 0.87 -14.75 16.70
N THR A 41 0.93 -14.50 18.01
CA THR A 41 0.01 -15.12 18.97
C THR A 41 -1.43 -14.68 18.71
N PHE A 42 -1.67 -13.41 18.48
CA PHE A 42 -2.99 -12.87 18.16
C PHE A 42 -3.57 -13.47 16.86
N ARG A 43 -2.70 -13.75 15.88
CA ARG A 43 -3.08 -14.40 14.60
C ARG A 43 -3.11 -15.92 14.67
N ASN A 44 -2.96 -16.53 15.88
CA ASN A 44 -2.90 -17.98 16.08
C ASN A 44 -1.76 -18.69 15.31
N VAL A 45 -0.67 -17.98 15.05
CA VAL A 45 0.53 -18.55 14.44
C VAL A 45 1.48 -19.00 15.55
N HIS A 46 1.60 -20.31 15.74
CA HIS A 46 2.39 -20.90 16.82
C HIS A 46 3.78 -21.29 16.34
N ASN A 47 4.84 -20.61 16.84
CA ASN A 47 6.23 -20.88 16.46
C ASN A 47 7.22 -20.51 17.57
N LYS A 48 7.15 -21.17 18.75
CA LYS A 48 7.94 -20.71 19.91
C LYS A 48 9.41 -21.13 19.88
N GLU A 49 9.74 -22.37 19.46
CA GLU A 49 11.09 -22.92 19.64
C GLU A 49 12.05 -22.67 18.48
N THR A 50 11.52 -22.38 17.27
CA THR A 50 12.31 -22.16 16.04
C THR A 50 12.02 -20.80 15.39
N PHE A 51 11.62 -19.83 16.22
CA PHE A 51 11.15 -18.50 15.77
C PHE A 51 12.10 -17.83 14.78
N GLU A 52 13.38 -17.67 15.14
CA GLU A 52 14.36 -16.99 14.29
C GLU A 52 14.62 -17.73 12.97
N GLN A 53 14.59 -19.07 13.02
CA GLN A 53 14.79 -19.93 11.85
C GLN A 53 13.57 -19.91 10.92
N ASN A 54 12.35 -20.00 11.48
CA ASN A 54 11.10 -20.00 10.70
C ASN A 54 10.89 -18.73 9.90
N TYR A 55 11.40 -17.60 10.41
CA TYR A 55 11.30 -16.30 9.76
C TYR A 55 12.58 -15.85 9.04
N ASN A 56 13.61 -16.73 8.98
CA ASN A 56 14.91 -16.42 8.38
C ASN A 56 15.49 -15.09 8.90
N LEU A 57 15.48 -14.90 10.23
CA LEU A 57 15.91 -13.64 10.85
C LEU A 57 17.43 -13.49 10.92
N ARG A 58 18.19 -14.56 10.63
CA ARG A 58 19.65 -14.55 10.61
C ARG A 58 20.20 -14.79 9.21
N ASN A 59 21.34 -14.19 8.94
CA ASN A 59 22.11 -14.44 7.74
C ASN A 59 23.03 -15.69 7.90
N ASN A 60 23.85 -15.96 6.89
CA ASN A 60 24.76 -17.12 6.90
C ASN A 60 25.86 -17.04 7.96
N ASP A 61 26.16 -15.85 8.51
CA ASP A 61 27.13 -15.62 9.57
C ASP A 61 26.48 -15.65 10.97
N ASP A 62 25.26 -16.16 11.08
CA ASP A 62 24.45 -16.21 12.31
C ASP A 62 24.20 -14.84 12.95
N LYS A 63 24.18 -13.77 12.15
CA LYS A 63 23.86 -12.41 12.57
C LYS A 63 22.46 -12.04 12.14
N PHE A 64 21.78 -11.23 12.94
CA PHE A 64 20.47 -10.68 12.55
C PHE A 64 20.58 -9.89 11.25
N ASN A 65 19.68 -10.18 10.33
CA ASN A 65 19.56 -9.52 9.03
C ASN A 65 18.54 -8.38 9.06
N TYR A 66 18.30 -7.75 7.90
CA TYR A 66 17.42 -6.59 7.84
C TYR A 66 15.93 -6.94 8.03
N ILE A 67 15.51 -8.19 7.74
CA ILE A 67 14.16 -8.67 8.09
C ILE A 67 13.98 -8.67 9.60
N ALA A 68 14.98 -9.21 10.34
CA ALA A 68 14.97 -9.19 11.80
C ALA A 68 14.83 -7.77 12.35
N PHE A 69 15.57 -6.81 11.77
CA PHE A 69 15.47 -5.42 12.19
C PHE A 69 14.06 -4.86 12.00
N LEU A 70 13.46 -5.05 10.84
CA LEU A 70 12.11 -4.54 10.55
C LEU A 70 11.01 -5.12 11.45
N VAL A 71 11.15 -6.38 11.88
CA VAL A 71 10.15 -7.02 12.76
C VAL A 71 10.46 -6.87 14.24
N SER A 72 11.60 -6.27 14.59
CA SER A 72 12.04 -6.11 15.99
C SER A 72 11.36 -4.96 16.71
N ASP A 73 11.45 -4.96 18.04
CA ASP A 73 11.02 -3.86 18.90
C ASP A 73 11.93 -2.61 18.74
N GLN A 74 13.14 -2.79 18.20
CA GLN A 74 14.14 -1.74 17.99
C GLN A 74 14.12 -1.14 16.57
N ASN A 75 13.17 -1.54 15.72
CA ASN A 75 13.00 -0.94 14.42
C ASN A 75 12.64 0.55 14.55
N ASP A 76 13.48 1.41 14.00
CA ASP A 76 13.32 2.88 13.97
C ASP A 76 12.85 3.41 12.61
N THR A 77 12.48 2.52 11.71
CA THR A 77 11.84 2.87 10.44
C THR A 77 10.51 3.56 10.71
N SER A 78 10.20 4.62 9.98
CA SER A 78 8.98 5.40 10.17
C SER A 78 8.10 5.40 8.93
N ILE A 79 6.93 4.75 9.01
CA ILE A 79 5.87 4.87 8.00
C ILE A 79 5.17 6.23 8.19
N LYS A 80 4.89 6.92 7.08
CA LYS A 80 4.30 8.26 7.12
C LYS A 80 2.96 8.30 6.41
N VAL A 81 1.98 8.93 7.08
CA VAL A 81 0.72 9.32 6.48
C VAL A 81 0.65 10.86 6.54
N VAL A 82 0.57 11.48 5.37
CA VAL A 82 0.57 12.95 5.23
C VAL A 82 -0.70 13.38 4.52
N ARG A 83 -1.40 14.37 5.06
CA ARG A 83 -2.51 15.04 4.39
C ARG A 83 -2.07 16.41 3.89
N PHE A 84 -2.25 16.64 2.61
CA PHE A 84 -1.98 17.92 1.95
C PHE A 84 -3.24 18.79 1.85
N ASN A 85 -3.04 20.08 1.78
CA ASN A 85 -4.05 21.07 1.46
C ASN A 85 -4.16 21.21 -0.06
N GLY A 86 -5.34 20.96 -0.61
CA GLY A 86 -5.57 20.97 -2.05
C GLY A 86 -5.08 19.71 -2.75
N VAL A 87 -4.68 19.85 -4.01
CA VAL A 87 -4.34 18.74 -4.92
C VAL A 87 -2.83 18.61 -5.20
N THR A 88 -2.00 19.40 -4.52
CA THR A 88 -0.53 19.41 -4.69
C THR A 88 0.18 19.17 -3.36
N LYS A 89 1.48 18.84 -3.42
CA LYS A 89 2.34 18.66 -2.23
C LYS A 89 2.92 19.98 -1.68
N ALA A 90 2.37 21.13 -2.08
CA ALA A 90 2.91 22.44 -1.70
C ALA A 90 2.72 22.76 -0.21
N GLU A 91 1.58 22.39 0.36
CA GLU A 91 1.24 22.66 1.75
C GLU A 91 0.61 21.42 2.38
N PHE A 92 1.05 21.04 3.57
CA PHE A 92 0.46 19.91 4.28
C PHE A 92 -0.38 20.39 5.48
N LEU A 93 -1.51 19.72 5.70
CA LEU A 93 -2.41 19.97 6.83
C LEU A 93 -2.00 19.18 8.06
N SER A 94 -1.58 17.93 7.88
CA SER A 94 -1.16 17.07 8.97
C SER A 94 -0.18 16.02 8.48
N ARG A 95 0.68 15.58 9.42
CA ARG A 95 1.62 14.47 9.22
C ARG A 95 1.58 13.60 10.46
N LYS A 96 1.32 12.32 10.25
CA LYS A 96 1.41 11.29 11.27
C LYS A 96 2.54 10.35 10.90
N GLU A 97 3.40 10.09 11.87
CA GLU A 97 4.48 9.10 11.75
C GLU A 97 4.16 7.92 12.66
N PHE A 98 4.38 6.73 12.13
CA PHE A 98 4.30 5.47 12.82
C PHE A 98 5.71 4.93 12.86
N ASP A 99 6.35 5.11 13.97
CA ASP A 99 7.73 4.76 14.27
C ASP A 99 7.76 3.84 15.50
N ASN A 100 8.93 3.29 15.76
CA ASN A 100 9.21 2.42 16.89
C ASN A 100 8.50 1.06 16.87
N GLY A 101 9.28 0.04 16.60
CA GLY A 101 8.91 -1.34 16.72
C GLY A 101 8.47 -2.02 15.43
N CYS A 102 7.82 -3.14 15.57
CA CYS A 102 7.51 -4.07 14.50
C CYS A 102 6.82 -3.39 13.31
N ILE A 103 7.38 -3.54 12.12
CA ILE A 103 6.87 -2.93 10.88
C ILE A 103 5.42 -3.32 10.58
N PHE A 104 4.99 -4.52 10.95
CA PHE A 104 3.62 -4.96 10.77
C PHE A 104 2.65 -4.18 11.65
N LYS A 105 3.06 -3.83 12.87
CA LYS A 105 2.27 -2.96 13.74
C LYS A 105 2.17 -1.55 13.17
N GLN A 106 3.28 -0.99 12.69
CA GLN A 106 3.27 0.32 12.03
C GLN A 106 2.38 0.31 10.79
N MET A 107 2.41 -0.77 10.00
CA MET A 107 1.58 -0.96 8.80
C MET A 107 0.08 -0.98 9.16
N GLU A 108 -0.31 -1.73 10.20
CA GLU A 108 -1.71 -1.77 10.68
C GLU A 108 -2.17 -0.41 11.19
N ASP A 109 -1.36 0.25 12.01
CA ASP A 109 -1.68 1.57 12.57
C ASP A 109 -1.82 2.64 11.48
N ALA A 110 -0.96 2.61 10.46
CA ALA A 110 -1.05 3.51 9.30
C ALA A 110 -2.31 3.23 8.47
N LEU A 111 -2.69 1.96 8.29
CA LEU A 111 -3.93 1.57 7.62
C LEU A 111 -5.15 2.09 8.37
N GLU A 112 -5.23 1.80 9.68
CA GLU A 112 -6.35 2.20 10.53
C GLU A 112 -6.50 3.73 10.57
N TYR A 113 -5.40 4.43 10.78
CA TYR A 113 -5.39 5.90 10.74
C TYR A 113 -5.88 6.44 9.39
N SER A 114 -5.42 5.88 8.29
CA SER A 114 -5.83 6.33 6.96
C SER A 114 -7.31 6.08 6.69
N LEU A 115 -7.86 4.94 7.09
CA LEU A 115 -9.28 4.65 6.96
C LEU A 115 -10.16 5.54 7.84
N ASN A 116 -9.66 5.96 9.02
CA ASN A 116 -10.42 6.78 9.95
C ASN A 116 -10.31 8.29 9.67
N VAL A 117 -9.17 8.75 9.10
CA VAL A 117 -8.89 10.19 8.94
C VAL A 117 -8.98 10.65 7.48
N LEU A 118 -8.55 9.82 6.53
CA LEU A 118 -8.58 10.19 5.12
C LEU A 118 -9.85 9.71 4.40
N ASN A 119 -10.45 8.59 4.82
CA ASN A 119 -11.64 8.02 4.19
C ASN A 119 -12.92 8.62 4.76
N ILE A 120 -13.17 9.89 4.47
CA ILE A 120 -14.35 10.62 4.95
C ILE A 120 -15.61 10.01 4.34
N ILE A 121 -16.62 9.77 5.19
CA ILE A 121 -17.93 9.31 4.76
C ILE A 121 -18.80 10.52 4.45
N GLN A 122 -19.24 10.64 3.19
CA GLN A 122 -20.20 11.64 2.74
C GLN A 122 -21.61 11.06 2.89
N THR A 123 -22.45 11.76 3.62
CA THR A 123 -23.86 11.40 3.79
C THR A 123 -24.73 12.23 2.86
N ASN A 124 -25.55 11.61 2.04
CA ASN A 124 -26.54 12.23 1.20
C ASN A 124 -27.94 11.62 1.40
N ILE A 125 -28.96 12.39 1.06
CA ILE A 125 -30.33 11.89 1.01
C ILE A 125 -30.72 11.78 -0.46
N VAL A 126 -30.99 10.55 -0.92
CA VAL A 126 -31.47 10.25 -2.26
C VAL A 126 -32.92 9.79 -2.15
N GLY A 127 -33.85 10.66 -2.52
CA GLY A 127 -35.27 10.42 -2.29
C GLY A 127 -35.61 10.44 -0.80
N LYS A 128 -35.93 9.28 -0.23
CA LYS A 128 -36.22 9.09 1.21
C LYS A 128 -35.14 8.31 1.96
N GLU A 129 -34.08 7.91 1.27
CA GLU A 129 -33.05 7.06 1.80
C GLU A 129 -31.76 7.84 2.07
N ARG A 130 -31.12 7.55 3.22
CA ARG A 130 -29.77 8.03 3.52
C ARG A 130 -28.76 7.12 2.81
N VAL A 131 -27.86 7.72 2.05
CA VAL A 131 -26.75 7.04 1.37
C VAL A 131 -25.45 7.57 1.91
N ASP A 132 -24.68 6.68 2.54
CA ASP A 132 -23.34 6.97 3.05
C ASP A 132 -22.29 6.46 2.04
N THR A 133 -21.48 7.36 1.51
CA THR A 133 -20.46 7.05 0.50
C THR A 133 -19.08 7.44 1.02
N PRO A 134 -18.17 6.47 1.23
CA PRO A 134 -16.79 6.76 1.61
C PRO A 134 -16.03 7.39 0.42
N TYR A 135 -14.99 8.17 0.73
CA TYR A 135 -14.15 8.79 -0.30
C TYR A 135 -13.48 7.75 -1.19
N PHE A 136 -13.04 6.63 -0.63
CA PHE A 136 -12.45 5.54 -1.40
C PHE A 136 -12.86 4.17 -0.83
N ASN A 137 -12.72 3.14 -1.66
CA ASN A 137 -13.03 1.77 -1.27
C ASN A 137 -11.97 1.23 -0.30
N ALA A 138 -12.40 0.87 0.92
CA ALA A 138 -11.51 0.43 1.98
C ALA A 138 -10.80 -0.90 1.67
N GLU A 139 -11.45 -1.82 0.94
CA GLU A 139 -10.85 -3.10 0.54
C GLU A 139 -9.72 -2.86 -0.47
N ALA A 140 -9.98 -2.11 -1.53
CA ALA A 140 -8.97 -1.77 -2.54
C ALA A 140 -7.78 -1.01 -1.94
N PHE A 141 -8.06 -0.08 -1.00
CA PHE A 141 -7.00 0.65 -0.30
C PHE A 141 -6.13 -0.29 0.54
N ARG A 142 -6.73 -1.21 1.29
CA ARG A 142 -6.00 -2.21 2.09
C ARG A 142 -5.12 -3.08 1.22
N GLU A 143 -5.65 -3.60 0.11
CA GLU A 143 -4.90 -4.44 -0.82
C GLU A 143 -3.72 -3.67 -1.44
N ALA A 144 -3.94 -2.44 -1.88
CA ALA A 144 -2.88 -1.59 -2.42
C ALA A 144 -1.80 -1.29 -1.36
N TRP A 145 -2.21 -1.02 -0.11
CA TRP A 145 -1.30 -0.74 0.99
C TRP A 145 -0.44 -1.95 1.38
N PHE A 146 -1.06 -3.11 1.57
CA PHE A 146 -0.32 -4.33 1.91
C PHE A 146 0.64 -4.73 0.79
N ASN A 147 0.21 -4.60 -0.47
CA ASN A 147 1.07 -4.82 -1.62
C ASN A 147 2.26 -3.85 -1.62
N ALA A 148 2.03 -2.57 -1.37
CA ALA A 148 3.08 -1.56 -1.31
C ALA A 148 4.12 -1.87 -0.22
N VAL A 149 3.69 -2.27 0.99
CA VAL A 149 4.60 -2.61 2.10
C VAL A 149 5.37 -3.91 1.82
N CYS A 150 4.69 -4.95 1.31
CA CYS A 150 5.30 -6.24 1.01
C CYS A 150 6.39 -6.14 -0.06
N HIS A 151 6.12 -5.37 -1.12
CA HIS A 151 6.99 -5.27 -2.30
C HIS A 151 7.94 -4.06 -2.27
N ASN A 152 7.93 -3.26 -1.19
CA ASN A 152 8.87 -2.15 -1.05
C ASN A 152 10.32 -2.64 -1.09
N LEU A 153 11.20 -1.88 -1.75
CA LEU A 153 12.63 -2.18 -1.79
C LEU A 153 13.30 -1.74 -0.47
N TRP A 154 13.07 -2.51 0.58
CA TRP A 154 13.46 -2.19 1.95
C TRP A 154 14.96 -2.01 2.15
N VAL A 155 15.80 -2.65 1.32
CA VAL A 155 17.27 -2.49 1.38
C VAL A 155 17.74 -1.06 1.09
N GLU A 156 16.92 -0.27 0.39
CA GLU A 156 17.15 1.16 0.17
C GLU A 156 16.81 2.02 1.39
N LYS A 157 16.25 1.42 2.44
CA LYS A 157 15.92 2.07 3.73
C LYS A 157 14.94 3.25 3.59
N VAL A 158 14.14 3.25 2.52
CA VAL A 158 13.07 4.23 2.30
C VAL A 158 11.72 3.52 2.46
N PRO A 159 10.95 3.82 3.52
CA PRO A 159 9.65 3.18 3.74
C PRO A 159 8.60 3.65 2.74
N PRO A 160 7.57 2.82 2.47
CA PRO A 160 6.41 3.25 1.74
C PRO A 160 5.63 4.32 2.52
N ALA A 161 4.82 5.12 1.82
CA ALA A 161 4.09 6.22 2.43
C ALA A 161 2.68 6.36 1.84
N ILE A 162 1.80 7.02 2.61
CA ILE A 162 0.43 7.35 2.21
C ILE A 162 0.28 8.87 2.19
N TYR A 163 -0.26 9.40 1.09
CA TYR A 163 -0.52 10.82 0.88
C TYR A 163 -1.99 11.06 0.58
N GLY A 164 -2.70 11.80 1.43
CA GLY A 164 -4.07 12.25 1.20
C GLY A 164 -4.08 13.66 0.61
N PHE A 165 -4.93 13.87 -0.39
CA PHE A 165 -5.22 15.16 -1.02
C PHE A 165 -6.71 15.46 -0.91
N ASP A 166 -7.17 16.55 -1.51
CA ASP A 166 -8.61 16.87 -1.50
C ASP A 166 -9.42 16.03 -2.48
N ASP A 167 -8.77 15.41 -3.48
CA ASP A 167 -9.41 14.67 -4.58
C ASP A 167 -9.00 13.19 -4.64
N ARG A 168 -7.99 12.76 -3.90
CA ARG A 168 -7.43 11.39 -3.97
C ARG A 168 -6.59 11.00 -2.76
N VAL A 169 -6.34 9.70 -2.63
CA VAL A 169 -5.27 9.16 -1.79
C VAL A 169 -4.23 8.47 -2.67
N GLU A 170 -2.96 8.68 -2.37
CA GLU A 170 -1.82 8.08 -3.05
C GLU A 170 -1.09 7.15 -2.08
N ILE A 171 -0.74 5.96 -2.55
CA ILE A 171 0.14 5.01 -1.87
C ILE A 171 1.39 4.88 -2.73
N ILE A 172 2.56 5.09 -2.15
CA ILE A 172 3.84 4.96 -2.85
C ILE A 172 4.70 3.89 -2.20
N SER A 173 5.28 3.02 -3.01
CA SER A 173 6.34 2.09 -2.64
C SER A 173 7.56 2.29 -3.52
N TYR A 174 8.74 2.08 -2.96
CA TYR A 174 9.99 2.24 -3.67
C TYR A 174 10.46 0.89 -4.22
N GLY A 175 11.02 0.91 -5.41
CA GLY A 175 11.40 -0.26 -6.18
C GLY A 175 10.60 -0.37 -7.48
N LEU A 176 10.91 -1.39 -8.25
CA LEU A 176 10.27 -1.71 -9.53
C LEU A 176 9.68 -3.11 -9.47
N LEU A 177 8.97 -3.50 -10.50
CA LEU A 177 8.63 -4.91 -10.71
C LEU A 177 9.92 -5.74 -10.73
N LYS A 178 9.85 -6.96 -10.21
CA LYS A 178 10.99 -7.89 -10.25
C LYS A 178 11.41 -8.14 -11.70
N ASP A 179 12.70 -8.31 -11.94
CA ASP A 179 13.26 -8.50 -13.27
C ASP A 179 12.53 -9.61 -14.02
N GLY A 180 12.15 -9.32 -15.27
CA GLY A 180 11.38 -10.21 -16.13
C GLY A 180 9.87 -10.17 -15.94
N MET A 181 9.35 -9.46 -14.95
CA MET A 181 7.91 -9.31 -14.74
C MET A 181 7.33 -8.16 -15.58
N THR A 182 6.31 -8.45 -16.35
CA THR A 182 5.59 -7.44 -17.15
C THR A 182 4.50 -6.74 -16.34
N LYS A 183 4.04 -5.57 -16.81
CA LYS A 183 2.88 -4.87 -16.20
C LYS A 183 1.60 -5.70 -16.34
N GLU A 184 1.46 -6.43 -17.42
CA GLU A 184 0.33 -7.33 -17.67
C GLU A 184 0.24 -8.42 -16.61
N GLU A 185 1.36 -9.07 -16.30
CA GLU A 185 1.45 -10.09 -15.24
C GLU A 185 1.15 -9.49 -13.86
N PHE A 186 1.66 -8.29 -13.59
CA PHE A 186 1.31 -7.54 -12.36
C PHE A 186 -0.20 -7.33 -12.23
N PHE A 187 -0.86 -6.89 -13.31
CA PHE A 187 -2.31 -6.67 -13.30
C PHE A 187 -3.13 -7.96 -13.23
N MET A 188 -2.57 -9.10 -13.68
CA MET A 188 -3.17 -10.42 -13.49
C MET A 188 -3.03 -10.94 -12.05
N GLY A 189 -2.27 -10.26 -11.21
CA GLY A 189 -2.02 -10.69 -9.84
C GLY A 189 -0.98 -11.80 -9.73
N ILE A 190 -0.13 -11.97 -10.75
CA ILE A 190 0.99 -12.90 -10.66
C ILE A 190 1.95 -12.39 -9.59
N SER A 191 2.12 -13.20 -8.55
CA SER A 191 2.97 -12.84 -7.42
C SER A 191 4.39 -13.31 -7.66
N ASN A 192 5.32 -12.37 -7.78
CA ASN A 192 6.75 -12.63 -7.81
C ASN A 192 7.45 -11.63 -6.89
N PRO A 193 7.42 -11.86 -5.57
CA PRO A 193 7.89 -10.87 -4.60
C PRO A 193 9.40 -10.66 -4.69
N VAL A 194 9.81 -9.40 -4.58
CA VAL A 194 11.22 -9.02 -4.47
C VAL A 194 11.82 -9.54 -3.16
N ASN A 195 11.01 -9.59 -2.11
CA ASN A 195 11.41 -10.06 -0.77
C ASN A 195 10.62 -11.32 -0.41
N GLU A 196 11.07 -12.48 -0.90
CA GLU A 196 10.32 -13.75 -0.77
C GLU A 196 10.08 -14.14 0.70
N GLU A 197 11.10 -14.02 1.56
CA GLU A 197 10.99 -14.33 2.99
C GLU A 197 10.01 -13.39 3.69
N PHE A 198 10.06 -12.11 3.35
CA PHE A 198 9.15 -11.11 3.92
C PHE A 198 7.71 -11.36 3.46
N ALA A 199 7.49 -11.69 2.19
CA ALA A 199 6.18 -12.05 1.65
C ALA A 199 5.60 -13.31 2.33
N LYS A 200 6.43 -14.29 2.71
CA LYS A 200 5.98 -15.46 3.49
C LYS A 200 5.41 -15.03 4.84
N ILE A 201 6.00 -14.04 5.50
CA ILE A 201 5.47 -13.51 6.77
C ILE A 201 4.11 -12.86 6.55
N PHE A 202 3.93 -12.07 5.47
CA PHE A 202 2.63 -11.49 5.10
C PHE A 202 1.54 -12.57 4.94
N MET A 203 1.87 -13.66 4.26
CA MET A 203 0.94 -14.78 4.07
C MET A 203 0.60 -15.49 5.39
N GLN A 204 1.59 -15.76 6.24
CA GLN A 204 1.38 -16.39 7.55
C GLN A 204 0.54 -15.54 8.50
N LEU A 205 0.69 -14.22 8.42
CA LEU A 205 -0.11 -13.26 9.18
C LEU A 205 -1.48 -12.96 8.54
N HIS A 206 -1.82 -13.62 7.43
CA HIS A 206 -3.08 -13.44 6.70
C HIS A 206 -3.32 -12.01 6.20
N TYR A 207 -2.27 -11.25 5.90
CA TYR A 207 -2.36 -9.96 5.23
C TYR A 207 -2.53 -10.11 3.72
N MET A 208 -1.97 -11.17 3.15
CA MET A 208 -2.04 -11.49 1.73
C MET A 208 -2.41 -12.96 1.54
N GLU A 209 -3.12 -13.25 0.47
CA GLU A 209 -3.39 -14.61 0.03
C GLU A 209 -2.47 -14.98 -1.13
N GLN A 210 -2.15 -16.28 -1.26
CA GLN A 210 -1.39 -16.79 -2.42
C GLN A 210 -2.14 -16.67 -3.75
N SER A 211 -3.45 -16.39 -3.69
CA SER A 211 -4.34 -16.33 -4.86
C SER A 211 -4.05 -15.16 -5.81
N GLY A 212 -3.17 -14.23 -5.45
CA GLY A 212 -2.85 -13.06 -6.28
C GLY A 212 -4.01 -12.05 -6.42
N LYS A 213 -4.99 -12.07 -5.52
CA LYS A 213 -6.19 -11.21 -5.61
C LYS A 213 -5.93 -9.72 -5.40
N GLY A 214 -4.85 -9.32 -4.73
CA GLY A 214 -4.62 -7.95 -4.28
C GLY A 214 -4.74 -6.92 -5.40
N VAL A 215 -3.84 -6.97 -6.37
CA VAL A 215 -3.87 -6.05 -7.53
C VAL A 215 -5.15 -6.17 -8.35
N PRO A 216 -5.65 -7.38 -8.72
CA PRO A 216 -6.93 -7.53 -9.40
C PRO A 216 -8.12 -6.90 -8.65
N THR A 217 -8.16 -6.95 -7.31
CA THR A 217 -9.21 -6.29 -6.51
C THR A 217 -9.20 -4.78 -6.72
N VAL A 218 -8.03 -4.16 -6.69
CA VAL A 218 -7.88 -2.71 -6.95
C VAL A 218 -8.29 -2.38 -8.39
N VAL A 219 -7.81 -3.15 -9.36
CA VAL A 219 -8.10 -2.95 -10.79
C VAL A 219 -9.59 -3.13 -11.09
N ALA A 220 -10.26 -4.08 -10.46
CA ALA A 220 -11.70 -4.29 -10.63
C ALA A 220 -12.54 -3.09 -10.13
N LYS A 221 -12.05 -2.35 -9.14
CA LYS A 221 -12.75 -1.18 -8.55
C LYS A 221 -12.41 0.14 -9.25
N TYR A 222 -11.18 0.29 -9.73
CA TYR A 222 -10.65 1.58 -10.16
C TYR A 222 -10.02 1.58 -11.56
N GLY A 223 -9.82 0.41 -12.20
CA GLY A 223 -9.08 0.31 -13.46
C GLY A 223 -7.56 0.18 -13.24
N LYS A 224 -6.83 -0.09 -14.33
CA LYS A 224 -5.37 -0.24 -14.32
C LYS A 224 -4.63 1.10 -14.21
N GLU A 225 -5.28 2.16 -14.65
CA GLU A 225 -4.77 3.53 -14.72
C GLU A 225 -4.44 4.14 -13.35
N VAL A 226 -4.92 3.53 -12.27
CA VAL A 226 -4.57 3.98 -10.90
C VAL A 226 -3.15 3.62 -10.50
N TYR A 227 -2.49 2.69 -11.25
CA TYR A 227 -1.11 2.32 -11.02
C TYR A 227 -0.15 3.07 -11.93
N HIS A 228 0.77 3.80 -11.33
CA HIS A 228 1.81 4.56 -12.01
C HIS A 228 3.18 3.94 -11.70
N PHE A 229 3.92 3.61 -12.76
CA PHE A 229 5.25 3.01 -12.68
C PHE A 229 6.30 4.08 -13.01
N GLY A 230 7.01 4.53 -11.98
CA GLY A 230 8.15 5.43 -12.13
C GLY A 230 9.44 4.69 -12.47
N THR A 231 10.56 5.39 -12.45
CA THR A 231 11.89 4.81 -12.65
C THR A 231 12.44 4.09 -11.41
N SER A 232 11.91 4.40 -10.22
CA SER A 232 12.36 3.85 -8.93
C SER A 232 11.24 3.61 -7.93
N PHE A 233 9.97 3.75 -8.35
CA PHE A 233 8.81 3.60 -7.48
C PHE A 233 7.60 3.09 -8.25
N ILE A 234 6.66 2.50 -7.51
CA ILE A 234 5.30 2.19 -7.96
C ILE A 234 4.34 2.97 -7.07
N GLN A 235 3.37 3.64 -7.69
CA GLN A 235 2.38 4.45 -7.01
C GLN A 235 0.98 4.00 -7.39
N CYS A 236 0.12 3.83 -6.38
CA CYS A 236 -1.31 3.59 -6.56
C CYS A 236 -2.07 4.87 -6.16
N ILE A 237 -2.84 5.44 -7.09
CA ILE A 237 -3.62 6.67 -6.91
C ILE A 237 -5.10 6.30 -6.94
N LEU A 238 -5.77 6.36 -5.80
CA LEU A 238 -7.19 6.10 -5.69
C LEU A 238 -7.95 7.43 -5.65
N PRO A 239 -8.68 7.79 -6.71
CA PRO A 239 -9.49 8.99 -6.73
C PRO A 239 -10.65 8.89 -5.74
N TYR A 240 -11.04 10.02 -5.14
CA TYR A 240 -12.16 10.06 -4.22
C TYR A 240 -13.49 10.03 -4.96
N ASN A 241 -14.45 9.30 -4.41
CA ASN A 241 -15.85 9.33 -4.82
C ASN A 241 -16.52 10.59 -4.29
N ILE A 242 -16.13 11.77 -4.82
CA ILE A 242 -16.73 13.04 -4.42
C ILE A 242 -18.10 13.13 -5.07
N ILE A 243 -19.12 13.28 -4.24
CA ILE A 243 -20.48 13.46 -4.72
C ILE A 243 -20.63 14.89 -5.23
N ASP A 244 -20.71 15.04 -6.55
CA ASP A 244 -20.97 16.33 -7.19
C ASP A 244 -22.44 16.73 -6.95
N LYS A 245 -22.65 17.58 -5.93
CA LYS A 245 -23.98 18.11 -5.59
C LYS A 245 -24.67 18.78 -6.78
N GLN A 246 -23.92 19.49 -7.63
CA GLN A 246 -24.49 20.18 -8.80
C GLN A 246 -24.98 19.19 -9.86
N LYS A 247 -24.25 18.07 -10.06
CA LYS A 247 -24.66 17.01 -10.97
C LYS A 247 -25.88 16.27 -10.43
N GLN A 248 -25.97 16.09 -9.13
CA GLN A 248 -27.10 15.45 -8.46
C GLN A 248 -28.38 16.34 -8.55
N GLU A 249 -28.25 17.62 -8.31
CA GLU A 249 -29.35 18.61 -8.48
C GLU A 249 -29.85 18.67 -9.93
N ARG A 250 -28.96 18.62 -10.92
CA ARG A 250 -29.32 18.52 -12.34
C ARG A 250 -30.08 17.24 -12.69
N LEU A 251 -29.69 16.11 -12.10
CA LEU A 251 -30.37 14.83 -12.33
C LEU A 251 -31.76 14.84 -11.67
N LEU A 252 -31.88 15.34 -10.45
CA LEU A 252 -33.15 15.50 -9.75
C LEU A 252 -34.08 16.49 -10.46
N GLY A 253 -33.54 17.61 -10.94
CA GLY A 253 -34.27 18.59 -11.73
C GLY A 253 -34.84 18.02 -13.04
N LYS A 254 -34.06 17.15 -13.75
CA LYS A 254 -34.54 16.45 -14.95
C LYS A 254 -35.62 15.43 -14.64
N ALA A 255 -35.50 14.67 -13.53
CA ALA A 255 -36.50 13.69 -13.10
C ALA A 255 -37.83 14.36 -12.78
N ASN A 256 -37.81 15.51 -12.08
CA ASN A 256 -39.01 16.27 -11.75
C ASN A 256 -39.67 16.90 -12.99
N SER A 257 -38.87 17.36 -13.97
CA SER A 257 -39.41 17.91 -15.22
C SER A 257 -40.08 16.83 -16.07
N THR A 258 -39.58 15.61 -16.06
CA THR A 258 -40.18 14.49 -16.79
C THR A 258 -41.50 14.04 -16.15
N ILE A 259 -41.59 14.01 -14.82
CA ILE A 259 -42.80 13.68 -14.08
C ILE A 259 -43.89 14.74 -14.36
N ASN A 260 -43.55 16.03 -14.33
CA ASN A 260 -44.50 17.12 -14.61
C ASN A 260 -44.98 17.13 -16.06
N SER A 261 -44.14 16.77 -17.04
CA SER A 261 -44.54 16.64 -18.44
C SER A 261 -45.50 15.47 -18.68
N THR A 262 -45.37 14.38 -17.94
CA THR A 262 -46.25 13.21 -18.04
C THR A 262 -47.63 13.45 -17.42
N ILE A 263 -47.67 14.22 -16.32
CA ILE A 263 -48.93 14.60 -15.66
C ILE A 263 -49.75 15.59 -16.55
N ASN A 264 -49.07 16.52 -17.20
CA ASN A 264 -49.75 17.52 -18.08
C ASN A 264 -50.20 16.95 -19.45
N SER A 265 -49.77 15.77 -19.83
CA SER A 265 -50.18 15.09 -21.07
C SER A 265 -51.39 14.13 -20.87
N THR A 266 -51.90 13.99 -19.63
CA THR A 266 -52.97 13.09 -19.28
C THR A 266 -54.25 13.80 -18.80
N ILE A 267 -54.32 15.13 -18.96
CA ILE A 267 -55.47 16.01 -18.85
C ILE A 267 -55.82 16.57 -20.27
#